data_9160b9ed85c3dd6a72c6e9b3a598d07a
#
_entry.id   9160b9ed85c3dd6a72c6e9b3a598d07a
#
_cell.length_a   1.000
_cell.length_b   1.000
_cell.length_c   1.000
_cell.angle_alpha   90.00
_cell.angle_beta   90.00
_cell.angle_gamma   90.00
#
_symmetry.space_group_name_H-M   'P 1'
#
loop_
_entity.id
_entity.type
_entity.pdbx_description
1 polymer ?
#
loop_
_entity_poly.entity_id
_entity_poly.type
_entity_poly.pdbx_seq_one_letter_code
_entity_poly.pdbx_strand_id
1 'polypeptide(L)'
;YGEPKALFEGADRRYIYSKYAILITAVANPKSLQYQLVSDYKLVERLNFRDHHNFTKRDVEKINKKAAKWPKAVLFTTEKDAQRMMENNNFSALVRERIFYIPIEVEFVSENLNVV
;
A
#
# COMPACT_ATOMS: atom_id res chain seq x y z
N TYR A 1 9.04 9.73 0.34
CA TYR A 1 7.76 9.16 0.79
C TYR A 1 7.59 9.38 2.29
N GLY A 2 6.39 9.60 2.72
CA GLY A 2 6.10 9.85 4.13
C GLY A 2 5.88 8.57 4.93
N GLU A 3 5.53 8.75 6.20
CA GLU A 3 5.25 7.64 7.05
C GLU A 3 4.00 6.90 6.65
N PRO A 4 3.96 5.56 6.78
CA PRO A 4 2.77 4.81 6.42
C PRO A 4 1.53 5.24 7.22
N LYS A 5 0.40 5.30 6.56
CA LYS A 5 -0.87 5.66 7.19
C LYS A 5 -1.89 4.58 6.98
N ALA A 6 -2.72 4.32 7.99
CA ALA A 6 -3.73 3.27 7.93
C ALA A 6 -4.88 3.62 7.00
N LEU A 7 -5.40 2.63 6.29
CA LEU A 7 -6.58 2.81 5.47
C LEU A 7 -7.86 2.73 6.31
N PHE A 8 -7.85 1.91 7.34
CA PHE A 8 -9.05 1.62 8.12
C PHE A 8 -8.79 1.79 9.61
N GLU A 9 -9.86 2.02 10.36
CA GLU A 9 -9.74 2.08 11.79
C GLU A 9 -9.40 0.70 12.29
N GLY A 10 -8.71 0.60 13.37
CA GLY A 10 -8.32 -0.69 13.94
C GLY A 10 -7.04 -1.26 13.37
N ALA A 11 -6.35 -0.51 12.52
CA ALA A 11 -5.09 -0.96 11.98
C ALA A 11 -4.05 -1.09 13.10
N ASP A 12 -3.25 -2.13 13.02
CA ASP A 12 -2.21 -2.38 14.01
C ASP A 12 -0.88 -1.90 13.44
N ARG A 13 -0.40 -0.78 13.93
CA ARG A 13 0.82 -0.17 13.39
C ARG A 13 2.07 -1.02 13.64
N ARG A 14 2.02 -2.03 14.47
CA ARG A 14 3.16 -2.90 14.67
C ARG A 14 3.53 -3.64 13.39
N TYR A 15 2.57 -3.85 12.48
CA TYR A 15 2.85 -4.53 11.22
C TYR A 15 3.82 -3.72 10.34
N ILE A 16 3.93 -2.40 10.53
CA ILE A 16 4.87 -1.59 9.77
C ILE A 16 6.31 -2.03 10.02
N TYR A 17 6.56 -2.66 11.17
CA TYR A 17 7.89 -3.15 11.50
C TYR A 17 8.12 -4.60 11.10
N SER A 18 7.21 -5.18 10.33
CA SER A 18 7.37 -6.53 9.82
C SER A 18 8.53 -6.59 8.84
N LYS A 19 9.10 -7.77 8.70
CA LYS A 19 10.17 -7.99 7.75
C LYS A 19 9.59 -8.20 6.35
N TYR A 20 8.36 -8.69 6.26
CA TYR A 20 7.72 -9.04 4.99
C TYR A 20 6.62 -8.07 4.62
N ALA A 21 6.48 -7.81 3.32
CA ALA A 21 5.45 -6.91 2.84
C ALA A 21 4.81 -7.41 1.55
N ILE A 22 3.55 -7.06 1.37
CA ILE A 22 2.81 -7.29 0.14
C ILE A 22 2.53 -5.90 -0.43
N LEU A 23 2.86 -5.68 -1.68
CA LEU A 23 2.61 -4.39 -2.33
C LEU A 23 1.44 -4.51 -3.29
N ILE A 24 0.47 -3.61 -3.17
CA ILE A 24 -0.72 -3.59 -4.02
C ILE A 24 -0.77 -2.24 -4.72
N THR A 25 -0.74 -2.22 -6.04
CA THR A 25 -0.75 -0.97 -6.80
C THR A 25 -1.62 -1.05 -8.03
N ALA A 26 -2.22 0.07 -8.39
CA ALA A 26 -2.93 0.25 -9.65
C ALA A 26 -2.57 1.62 -10.21
N VAL A 27 -1.28 1.89 -10.30
CA VAL A 27 -0.76 3.15 -10.82
C VAL A 27 0.11 2.88 -12.03
N ALA A 28 0.34 3.87 -12.84
CA ALA A 28 1.11 3.73 -14.07
C ALA A 28 2.55 3.29 -13.83
N ASN A 29 3.15 3.75 -12.76
CA ASN A 29 4.54 3.41 -12.47
C ASN A 29 4.72 2.98 -11.02
N PRO A 30 4.52 1.69 -10.72
CA PRO A 30 4.65 1.20 -9.35
C PRO A 30 6.10 1.00 -8.92
N LYS A 31 7.06 1.06 -9.86
CA LYS A 31 8.44 0.74 -9.55
C LYS A 31 9.08 1.66 -8.55
N SER A 32 8.70 2.91 -8.55
CA SER A 32 9.25 3.88 -7.63
C SER A 32 8.98 3.48 -6.18
N LEU A 33 7.74 3.10 -5.86
CA LEU A 33 7.39 2.68 -4.53
C LEU A 33 8.01 1.31 -4.21
N GLN A 34 8.04 0.41 -5.18
CA GLN A 34 8.66 -0.86 -5.02
C GLN A 34 10.12 -0.71 -4.62
N TYR A 35 10.84 0.15 -5.32
CA TYR A 35 12.24 0.40 -5.08
C TYR A 35 12.45 0.95 -3.66
N GLN A 36 11.58 1.83 -3.23
CA GLN A 36 11.65 2.42 -1.91
C GLN A 36 11.44 1.35 -0.82
N LEU A 37 10.51 0.44 -1.03
CA LEU A 37 10.17 -0.55 -0.02
C LEU A 37 11.19 -1.70 0.09
N VAL A 38 11.86 -2.06 -0.99
CA VAL A 38 12.78 -3.19 -0.95
C VAL A 38 13.99 -2.98 -0.06
N SER A 39 14.28 -1.74 0.34
CA SER A 39 15.39 -1.49 1.24
C SER A 39 15.02 -1.88 2.68
N ASP A 40 13.75 -1.84 3.03
CA ASP A 40 13.28 -2.11 4.39
C ASP A 40 12.48 -3.39 4.54
N TYR A 41 11.93 -3.90 3.46
CA TYR A 41 11.05 -5.07 3.50
C TYR A 41 11.39 -6.09 2.44
N LYS A 42 11.07 -7.34 2.73
CA LYS A 42 11.12 -8.38 1.72
C LYS A 42 9.74 -8.42 1.10
N LEU A 43 9.61 -8.03 -0.16
CA LEU A 43 8.32 -8.05 -0.85
C LEU A 43 8.00 -9.49 -1.27
N VAL A 44 7.06 -10.10 -0.58
CA VAL A 44 6.68 -11.49 -0.85
C VAL A 44 5.64 -11.62 -1.95
N GLU A 45 4.85 -10.56 -2.17
CA GLU A 45 3.87 -10.53 -3.26
C GLU A 45 3.80 -9.11 -3.82
N ARG A 46 3.61 -9.00 -5.13
CA ARG A 46 3.38 -7.72 -5.78
C ARG A 46 2.12 -7.90 -6.62
N LEU A 47 1.05 -7.24 -6.19
CA LEU A 47 -0.22 -7.32 -6.90
C LEU A 47 -0.39 -6.03 -7.70
N ASN A 48 -0.02 -6.08 -8.97
CA ASN A 48 -0.08 -4.91 -9.84
C ASN A 48 -1.33 -4.99 -10.71
N PHE A 49 -2.25 -4.05 -10.47
CA PHE A 49 -3.46 -3.95 -11.26
C PHE A 49 -3.27 -2.87 -12.33
N ARG A 50 -4.21 -2.77 -13.26
CA ARG A 50 -4.13 -1.75 -14.29
C ARG A 50 -4.21 -0.37 -13.68
N ASP A 51 -3.57 0.61 -14.33
CA ASP A 51 -3.67 2.01 -13.92
C ASP A 51 -5.13 2.43 -13.90
N HIS A 52 -5.53 3.17 -12.92
CA HIS A 52 -6.91 3.62 -12.67
C HIS A 52 -7.89 2.45 -12.46
N HIS A 53 -7.40 1.33 -11.99
CA HIS A 53 -8.23 0.15 -11.75
C HIS A 53 -9.21 0.38 -10.60
N ASN A 54 -10.43 -0.09 -10.77
CA ASN A 54 -11.40 -0.06 -9.68
C ASN A 54 -11.38 -1.45 -9.06
N PHE A 55 -11.17 -1.52 -7.76
CA PHE A 55 -11.06 -2.81 -7.09
C PHE A 55 -12.40 -3.50 -6.98
N THR A 56 -12.56 -4.62 -7.66
CA THR A 56 -13.80 -5.39 -7.67
C THR A 56 -13.81 -6.33 -6.48
N LYS A 57 -14.93 -6.98 -6.27
CA LYS A 57 -15.05 -7.97 -5.22
C LYS A 57 -14.03 -9.09 -5.41
N ARG A 58 -13.81 -9.50 -6.67
CA ARG A 58 -12.85 -10.55 -6.99
C ARG A 58 -11.43 -10.11 -6.65
N ASP A 59 -11.10 -8.84 -6.89
CA ASP A 59 -9.78 -8.31 -6.58
C ASP A 59 -9.57 -8.30 -5.08
N VAL A 60 -10.58 -7.90 -4.34
CA VAL A 60 -10.52 -7.87 -2.88
C VAL A 60 -10.33 -9.28 -2.33
N GLU A 61 -11.02 -10.26 -2.91
CA GLU A 61 -10.87 -11.64 -2.48
C GLU A 61 -9.45 -12.13 -2.73
N LYS A 62 -8.85 -11.72 -3.84
CA LYS A 62 -7.47 -12.09 -4.16
C LYS A 62 -6.53 -11.49 -3.12
N ILE A 63 -6.74 -10.24 -2.75
CA ILE A 63 -5.94 -9.56 -1.73
C ILE A 63 -6.11 -10.27 -0.38
N ASN A 64 -7.35 -10.61 -0.02
CA ASN A 64 -7.62 -11.30 1.23
C ASN A 64 -6.89 -12.65 1.28
N LYS A 65 -6.86 -13.37 0.17
CA LYS A 65 -6.19 -14.66 0.11
C LYS A 65 -4.68 -14.52 0.26
N LYS A 66 -4.10 -13.52 -0.38
CA LYS A 66 -2.66 -13.29 -0.27
C LYS A 66 -2.28 -12.88 1.14
N ALA A 67 -3.11 -12.07 1.79
CA ALA A 67 -2.88 -11.67 3.17
C ALA A 67 -2.93 -12.89 4.10
N ALA A 68 -3.83 -13.82 3.85
CA ALA A 68 -3.94 -15.03 4.66
C ALA A 68 -2.73 -15.95 4.44
N LYS A 69 -2.18 -15.96 3.23
CA LYS A 69 -1.03 -16.79 2.91
C LYS A 69 0.22 -16.27 3.63
N TRP A 70 0.31 -14.97 3.86
CA TRP A 70 1.48 -14.35 4.49
C TRP A 70 1.05 -13.62 5.76
N PRO A 71 0.73 -14.34 6.83
CA PRO A 71 0.09 -13.73 8.01
C PRO A 71 0.91 -12.70 8.75
N LYS A 72 2.22 -12.68 8.55
CA LYS A 72 3.07 -11.69 9.20
C LYS A 72 3.40 -10.49 8.32
N ALA A 73 2.98 -10.50 7.06
CA ALA A 73 3.32 -9.42 6.15
C ALA A 73 2.44 -8.21 6.36
N VAL A 74 3.03 -7.03 6.25
CA VAL A 74 2.29 -5.79 6.19
C VAL A 74 1.85 -5.61 4.74
N LEU A 75 0.72 -4.94 4.50
CA LEU A 75 0.29 -4.65 3.15
C LEU A 75 0.46 -3.17 2.90
N PHE A 76 1.08 -2.83 1.78
CA PHE A 76 1.28 -1.43 1.41
C PHE A 76 0.62 -1.13 0.07
N THR A 77 0.11 0.08 -0.06
CA THR A 77 -0.46 0.56 -1.30
C THR A 77 -0.11 2.04 -1.48
N THR A 78 -0.47 2.61 -2.60
CA THR A 78 -0.23 4.03 -2.85
C THR A 78 -1.36 4.84 -2.25
N GLU A 79 -1.13 6.12 -2.04
CA GLU A 79 -2.15 7.02 -1.52
C GLU A 79 -3.35 7.08 -2.48
N LYS A 80 -3.10 7.08 -3.77
CA LYS A 80 -4.17 7.12 -4.77
C LYS A 80 -5.02 5.88 -4.70
N ASP A 81 -4.40 4.71 -4.60
CA ASP A 81 -5.13 3.46 -4.55
C ASP A 81 -5.86 3.30 -3.22
N ALA A 82 -5.31 3.84 -2.15
CA ALA A 82 -5.95 3.76 -0.85
C ALA A 82 -7.33 4.41 -0.87
N GLN A 83 -7.48 5.52 -1.58
CA GLN A 83 -8.77 6.19 -1.65
C GLN A 83 -9.82 5.32 -2.32
N ARG A 84 -9.42 4.54 -3.30
CA ARG A 84 -10.36 3.63 -3.97
C ARG A 84 -10.68 2.42 -3.07
N MET A 85 -9.71 1.97 -2.28
CA MET A 85 -9.91 0.82 -1.41
C MET A 85 -10.72 1.14 -0.18
N MET A 86 -10.58 2.34 0.38
CA MET A 86 -11.28 2.71 1.61
C MET A 86 -12.78 2.65 1.51
N GLU A 87 -13.31 2.76 0.30
CA GLU A 87 -14.76 2.72 0.11
C GLU A 87 -15.26 1.28 -0.01
N ASN A 88 -14.38 0.30 -0.01
CA ASN A 88 -14.77 -1.08 -0.22
C ASN A 88 -14.91 -1.82 1.10
N ASN A 89 -16.06 -2.40 1.35
CA ASN A 89 -16.34 -3.09 2.61
C ASN A 89 -16.00 -4.57 2.61
N ASN A 90 -15.47 -5.09 1.51
CA ASN A 90 -15.21 -6.52 1.39
C ASN A 90 -13.84 -6.99 1.88
N PHE A 91 -13.01 -6.06 2.34
CA PHE A 91 -11.71 -6.46 2.87
C PHE A 91 -11.86 -7.17 4.20
N SER A 92 -11.15 -8.26 4.38
CA SER A 92 -11.23 -9.05 5.61
C SER A 92 -10.64 -8.29 6.80
N ALA A 93 -10.98 -8.72 8.00
CA ALA A 93 -10.44 -8.11 9.21
C ALA A 93 -8.91 -8.21 9.22
N LEU A 94 -8.36 -9.31 8.70
CA LEU A 94 -6.93 -9.48 8.63
C LEU A 94 -6.26 -8.43 7.75
N VAL A 95 -6.90 -8.07 6.63
CA VAL A 95 -6.36 -7.05 5.76
C VAL A 95 -6.52 -5.68 6.41
N ARG A 96 -7.69 -5.41 7.00
CA ARG A 96 -7.97 -4.11 7.60
C ARG A 96 -7.00 -3.73 8.69
N GLU A 97 -6.52 -4.71 9.44
CA GLU A 97 -5.60 -4.40 10.52
C GLU A 97 -4.15 -4.26 10.04
N ARG A 98 -3.86 -4.66 8.82
CA ARG A 98 -2.49 -4.69 8.32
C ARG A 98 -2.18 -3.81 7.12
N ILE A 99 -3.17 -3.11 6.56
CA ILE A 99 -2.96 -2.37 5.32
C ILE A 99 -2.73 -0.88 5.56
N PHE A 100 -1.69 -0.36 4.91
CA PHE A 100 -1.28 1.03 5.06
C PHE A 100 -0.94 1.60 3.70
N TYR A 101 -1.10 2.90 3.53
CA TYR A 101 -0.64 3.53 2.31
C TYR A 101 0.58 4.39 2.61
N ILE A 102 1.41 4.58 1.60
CA ILE A 102 2.60 5.40 1.71
C ILE A 102 2.26 6.75 1.07
N PRO A 103 2.13 7.80 1.86
CA PRO A 103 1.83 9.10 1.27
C PRO A 103 3.04 9.65 0.53
N ILE A 104 2.79 10.40 -0.53
CA ILE A 104 3.86 11.04 -1.27
C ILE A 104 4.04 12.42 -0.66
N GLU A 105 5.21 12.68 -0.13
CA GLU A 105 5.51 14.00 0.40
C GLU A 105 6.21 14.78 -0.67
N VAL A 106 5.67 15.93 -0.99
CA VAL A 106 6.27 16.78 -1.99
C VAL A 106 7.07 17.84 -1.31
N GLU A 107 8.34 17.89 -1.59
CA GLU A 107 9.17 18.90 -1.04
C GLU A 107 9.26 20.05 -1.95
N PHE A 108 8.39 20.98 -1.78
CA PHE A 108 8.37 22.11 -2.66
C PHE A 108 9.52 22.98 -2.48
N VAL A 109 10.05 22.96 -1.36
CA VAL A 109 11.15 23.84 -1.09
C VAL A 109 12.22 23.62 -2.07
N SER A 110 12.52 22.38 -2.33
CA SER A 110 13.62 22.16 -3.18
C SER A 110 13.35 22.65 -4.55
N GLU A 111 12.14 22.55 -4.99
CA GLU A 111 11.94 22.94 -6.30
C GLU A 111 11.81 24.35 -6.40
N ASN A 112 11.31 24.94 -5.46
CA ASN A 112 11.13 26.30 -5.58
C ASN A 112 12.32 27.02 -5.55
N LEU A 113 13.17 26.54 -4.83
CA LEU A 113 14.30 27.23 -4.72
C LEU A 113 14.96 27.26 -5.96
N ASN A 114 14.78 26.34 -6.64
CA ASN A 114 15.43 26.28 -7.79
C ASN A 114 15.05 27.24 -8.68
N VAL A 115 14.03 27.67 -8.50
CA VAL A 115 13.55 28.54 -9.32
C VAL A 115 14.22 29.71 -9.30
N VAL A 116 14.84 29.98 -8.45
CA VAL A 116 15.47 31.16 -8.41
C VAL A 116 16.62 31.26 -9.21
#